data_1fe45d6ee6c41f6ee379982fb212b7a5
#
_entry.id   1fe45d6ee6c41f6ee379982fb212b7a5
#
_cell.length_a   1.000
_cell.length_b   1.000
_cell.length_c   1.000
_cell.angle_alpha   90.00
_cell.angle_beta   90.00
_cell.angle_gamma   90.00
#
_symmetry.space_group_name_H-M   'P 1'
#
loop_
_entity.id
_entity.type
_entity.pdbx_description
1 polymer ?
#
loop_
_entity_poly.entity_id
_entity_poly.type
_entity_poly.pdbx_seq_one_letter_code
_entity_poly.pdbx_strand_id
1 'polypeptide(L)'
;MAAPRNRDRIAIAFLSRQQIAVELAPPFDADDEKLLESAHLLKNAGVDVLTFPDSPSGRTRVDSVLMANKVRQATGLNVMPHICCRDRNAIAMRSLFLGAAINDIYNFLIITGDPIPSTARQTVKAVFNSDSTGLMKIAKEMNEDVFAKNPLCYGGAINQGRKNLDVEIGRVKKKMEEGAEFFLTQPVFTEEDAARLRRIKDETGARILCGIMPLISRKNAMFMKNEIAGVNVTDEIVARYPEKASRKEGEAVGIQLAKEVMKLVEDFADGYYFSFPFNRVYMLKDICNCSVGLRTCCADRNKTQA
;
A
#
# COMPACT_ATOMS: atom_id res chain seq x y z
N MET A 1 -10.27 11.29 -30.02
CA MET A 1 -10.55 11.21 -28.58
C MET A 1 -10.39 9.75 -28.15
N ALA A 2 -9.40 9.41 -27.33
CA ALA A 2 -9.25 8.07 -26.79
C ALA A 2 -10.44 7.79 -25.86
N ALA A 3 -11.03 6.59 -25.97
CA ALA A 3 -12.11 6.16 -25.06
C ALA A 3 -11.60 6.23 -23.61
N PRO A 4 -12.46 6.54 -22.64
CA PRO A 4 -12.06 6.61 -21.23
C PRO A 4 -11.43 5.27 -20.84
N ARG A 5 -10.19 5.32 -20.36
CA ARG A 5 -9.41 4.13 -19.94
C ARG A 5 -9.93 3.59 -18.61
N ASN A 6 -11.16 3.08 -18.62
CA ASN A 6 -11.75 2.40 -17.45
C ASN A 6 -10.97 1.15 -17.04
N ARG A 7 -9.98 0.71 -17.87
CA ARG A 7 -9.17 -0.49 -17.66
C ARG A 7 -8.10 -0.34 -16.56
N ASP A 8 -7.72 0.89 -16.23
CA ASP A 8 -6.62 1.18 -15.30
C ASP A 8 -7.11 1.43 -13.86
N ARG A 9 -8.42 1.31 -13.60
CA ARG A 9 -8.95 1.48 -12.24
C ARG A 9 -8.74 0.23 -11.40
N ILE A 10 -8.02 0.38 -10.30
CA ILE A 10 -7.74 -0.71 -9.35
C ILE A 10 -9.05 -1.33 -8.85
N ALA A 11 -10.07 -0.53 -8.53
CA ALA A 11 -11.36 -1.02 -8.05
C ALA A 11 -12.07 -1.99 -9.03
N ILE A 12 -11.90 -1.80 -10.34
CA ILE A 12 -12.48 -2.69 -11.35
C ILE A 12 -11.72 -4.03 -11.41
N ALA A 13 -10.41 -3.98 -11.22
CA ALA A 13 -9.58 -5.18 -11.24
C ALA A 13 -9.89 -6.17 -10.10
N PHE A 14 -10.40 -5.69 -8.94
CA PHE A 14 -10.87 -6.55 -7.85
C PHE A 14 -12.05 -7.46 -8.21
N LEU A 15 -12.82 -7.11 -9.24
CA LEU A 15 -13.95 -7.92 -9.68
C LEU A 15 -13.53 -9.22 -10.35
N SER A 16 -12.29 -9.32 -10.81
CA SER A 16 -11.80 -10.46 -11.60
C SER A 16 -10.87 -11.40 -10.84
N ARG A 17 -10.09 -10.89 -9.89
CA ARG A 17 -9.11 -11.67 -9.10
C ARG A 17 -8.51 -10.88 -7.95
N GLN A 18 -7.82 -11.57 -7.03
CA GLN A 18 -7.00 -10.94 -6.01
C GLN A 18 -5.89 -10.09 -6.64
N GLN A 19 -5.71 -8.88 -6.15
CA GLN A 19 -4.74 -7.92 -6.66
C GLN A 19 -3.42 -8.01 -5.89
N ILE A 20 -2.31 -7.78 -6.59
CA ILE A 20 -0.98 -7.69 -6.01
C ILE A 20 -0.47 -6.27 -6.19
N ALA A 21 -0.40 -5.56 -5.08
CA ALA A 21 0.20 -4.24 -4.97
C ALA A 21 1.59 -4.36 -4.34
N VAL A 22 2.57 -3.62 -4.86
CA VAL A 22 3.93 -3.59 -4.27
C VAL A 22 4.36 -2.16 -4.05
N GLU A 23 4.82 -1.87 -2.85
CA GLU A 23 5.37 -0.56 -2.48
C GLU A 23 6.83 -0.43 -2.94
N LEU A 24 7.11 0.66 -3.61
CA LEU A 24 8.44 1.13 -3.93
C LEU A 24 8.66 2.51 -3.30
N ALA A 25 9.47 2.57 -2.26
CA ALA A 25 9.79 3.83 -1.62
C ALA A 25 10.64 4.71 -2.54
N PRO A 26 10.18 5.94 -2.89
CA PRO A 26 10.98 6.87 -3.68
C PRO A 26 12.34 7.14 -3.03
N PRO A 27 13.40 7.45 -3.79
CA PRO A 27 14.73 7.70 -3.27
C PRO A 27 14.80 8.99 -2.43
N PHE A 28 15.87 9.13 -1.65
CA PHE A 28 16.17 10.34 -0.87
C PHE A 28 16.94 11.42 -1.67
N ASP A 29 17.47 11.00 -2.80
CA ASP A 29 18.28 11.79 -3.73
C ASP A 29 17.65 11.78 -5.14
N ALA A 30 18.37 12.31 -6.12
CA ALA A 30 17.90 12.37 -7.50
C ALA A 30 18.26 11.13 -8.34
N ASP A 31 18.76 10.05 -7.71
CA ASP A 31 19.08 8.80 -8.37
C ASP A 31 17.92 7.81 -8.25
N ASP A 32 17.32 7.47 -9.38
CA ASP A 32 16.18 6.55 -9.45
C ASP A 32 16.48 5.22 -10.19
N GLU A 33 17.74 4.98 -10.56
CA GLU A 33 18.13 3.80 -11.35
C GLU A 33 17.70 2.49 -10.69
N LYS A 34 18.03 2.30 -9.42
CA LYS A 34 17.66 1.09 -8.65
C LYS A 34 16.15 0.92 -8.47
N LEU A 35 15.42 2.03 -8.40
CA LEU A 35 13.97 1.98 -8.29
C LEU A 35 13.36 1.54 -9.62
N LEU A 36 13.83 2.06 -10.75
CA LEU A 36 13.40 1.65 -12.08
C LEU A 36 13.75 0.19 -12.38
N GLU A 37 14.93 -0.28 -12.01
CA GLU A 37 15.29 -1.71 -12.08
C GLU A 37 14.30 -2.57 -11.29
N SER A 38 13.98 -2.18 -10.05
CA SER A 38 13.00 -2.86 -9.21
C SER A 38 11.61 -2.88 -9.86
N ALA A 39 11.18 -1.77 -10.46
CA ALA A 39 9.90 -1.68 -11.16
C ALA A 39 9.83 -2.62 -12.37
N HIS A 40 10.90 -2.75 -13.14
CA HIS A 40 10.99 -3.70 -14.25
C HIS A 40 10.96 -5.16 -13.77
N LEU A 41 11.66 -5.49 -12.68
CA LEU A 41 11.58 -6.82 -12.05
C LEU A 41 10.15 -7.17 -11.65
N LEU A 42 9.44 -6.23 -11.01
CA LEU A 42 8.06 -6.42 -10.58
C LEU A 42 7.08 -6.53 -11.74
N LYS A 43 7.29 -5.78 -12.83
CA LYS A 43 6.53 -5.94 -14.08
C LYS A 43 6.66 -7.36 -14.61
N ASN A 44 7.88 -7.87 -14.70
CA ASN A 44 8.15 -9.22 -15.19
C ASN A 44 7.59 -10.31 -14.26
N ALA A 45 7.48 -10.01 -12.97
CA ALA A 45 6.83 -10.88 -12.00
C ALA A 45 5.29 -10.86 -12.08
N GLY A 46 4.68 -9.95 -12.86
CA GLY A 46 3.23 -9.90 -13.05
C GLY A 46 2.47 -9.17 -11.95
N VAL A 47 3.11 -8.23 -11.26
CA VAL A 47 2.48 -7.33 -10.28
C VAL A 47 1.43 -6.46 -10.97
N ASP A 48 0.32 -6.18 -10.28
CA ASP A 48 -0.81 -5.43 -10.85
C ASP A 48 -0.64 -3.93 -10.72
N VAL A 49 -0.11 -3.47 -9.57
CA VAL A 49 0.05 -2.05 -9.25
C VAL A 49 1.29 -1.79 -8.42
N LEU A 50 2.00 -0.72 -8.74
CA LEU A 50 3.10 -0.21 -7.92
C LEU A 50 2.64 0.99 -7.12
N THR A 51 2.96 1.03 -5.83
CA THR A 51 2.60 2.12 -4.94
C THR A 51 3.82 2.90 -4.48
N PHE A 52 3.65 4.19 -4.23
CA PHE A 52 4.76 5.10 -3.92
C PHE A 52 4.40 5.94 -2.69
N PRO A 53 5.02 5.69 -1.51
CA PRO A 53 4.72 6.44 -0.30
C PRO A 53 5.15 7.92 -0.41
N ASP A 54 4.37 8.81 0.19
CA ASP A 54 4.56 10.26 0.20
C ASP A 54 5.35 10.68 1.44
N SER A 55 6.66 10.77 1.32
CA SER A 55 7.59 11.16 2.38
C SER A 55 7.29 10.47 3.72
N PRO A 56 7.35 9.13 3.77
CA PRO A 56 7.02 8.34 4.95
C PRO A 56 7.89 8.75 6.15
N SER A 57 7.31 8.67 7.33
CA SER A 57 7.91 9.13 8.60
C SER A 57 8.28 10.63 8.59
N GLY A 58 7.68 11.42 7.71
CA GLY A 58 7.99 12.86 7.58
C GLY A 58 9.40 13.17 7.08
N ARG A 59 10.04 12.24 6.39
CA ARG A 59 11.37 12.39 5.80
C ARG A 59 11.25 12.66 4.31
N THR A 60 11.90 13.73 3.85
CA THR A 60 11.90 14.14 2.45
C THR A 60 12.35 12.99 1.54
N ARG A 61 11.57 12.75 0.50
CA ARG A 61 11.86 11.85 -0.61
C ARG A 61 11.44 12.51 -1.92
N VAL A 62 11.80 11.92 -3.05
CA VAL A 62 11.24 12.33 -4.34
C VAL A 62 9.71 12.25 -4.26
N ASP A 63 9.03 13.25 -4.84
CA ASP A 63 7.56 13.34 -4.86
C ASP A 63 6.93 12.05 -5.39
N SER A 64 5.92 11.55 -4.68
CA SER A 64 5.29 10.26 -4.98
C SER A 64 4.60 10.23 -6.34
N VAL A 65 3.98 11.34 -6.76
CA VAL A 65 3.27 11.44 -8.05
C VAL A 65 4.25 11.55 -9.21
N LEU A 66 5.31 12.35 -9.06
CA LEU A 66 6.36 12.47 -10.08
C LEU A 66 7.09 11.14 -10.28
N MET A 67 7.40 10.42 -9.18
CA MET A 67 8.01 9.10 -9.26
C MET A 67 7.08 8.08 -9.91
N ALA A 68 5.80 8.07 -9.51
CA ALA A 68 4.78 7.21 -10.11
C ALA A 68 4.65 7.45 -11.61
N ASN A 69 4.64 8.71 -12.05
CA ASN A 69 4.60 9.07 -13.47
C ASN A 69 5.82 8.50 -14.22
N LYS A 70 7.03 8.71 -13.70
CA LYS A 70 8.26 8.21 -14.33
C LYS A 70 8.24 6.68 -14.48
N VAL A 71 7.83 5.96 -13.43
CA VAL A 71 7.72 4.50 -13.45
C VAL A 71 6.63 4.03 -14.41
N ARG A 72 5.46 4.68 -14.42
CA ARG A 72 4.40 4.36 -15.38
C ARG A 72 4.87 4.50 -16.82
N GLN A 73 5.56 5.58 -17.15
CA GLN A 73 6.11 5.80 -18.50
C GLN A 73 7.14 4.72 -18.86
N ALA A 74 8.02 4.33 -17.93
CA ALA A 74 9.05 3.33 -18.17
C ALA A 74 8.51 1.90 -18.28
N THR A 75 7.49 1.56 -17.50
CA THR A 75 7.03 0.18 -17.35
C THR A 75 5.66 -0.11 -17.98
N GLY A 76 4.79 0.88 -18.08
CA GLY A 76 3.38 0.71 -18.46
C GLY A 76 2.52 0.07 -17.37
N LEU A 77 3.05 -0.15 -16.17
CA LEU A 77 2.29 -0.67 -15.02
C LEU A 77 1.31 0.38 -14.48
N ASN A 78 0.24 -0.11 -13.87
CA ASN A 78 -0.60 0.75 -13.03
C ASN A 78 0.18 1.25 -11.84
N VAL A 79 -0.03 2.51 -11.50
CA VAL A 79 0.63 3.18 -10.38
C VAL A 79 -0.40 3.76 -9.44
N MET A 80 -0.04 3.80 -8.15
CA MET A 80 -0.87 4.34 -7.08
C MET A 80 0.02 5.13 -6.12
N PRO A 81 0.30 6.41 -6.40
CA PRO A 81 0.99 7.25 -5.44
C PRO A 81 0.15 7.44 -4.18
N HIS A 82 0.81 7.46 -3.03
CA HIS A 82 0.20 7.90 -1.79
C HIS A 82 0.17 9.43 -1.78
N ILE A 83 -0.86 9.99 -1.17
CA ILE A 83 -1.00 11.43 -0.98
C ILE A 83 -1.34 11.69 0.47
N CYS A 84 -0.48 12.46 1.17
CA CYS A 84 -0.69 12.80 2.56
C CYS A 84 -1.11 14.26 2.74
N CYS A 85 -1.87 14.50 3.82
CA CYS A 85 -2.37 15.83 4.17
C CYS A 85 -1.33 16.71 4.87
N ARG A 86 -0.17 16.14 5.24
CA ARG A 86 0.83 16.82 6.08
C ARG A 86 1.44 18.06 5.43
N ASP A 87 1.73 17.98 4.13
CA ASP A 87 2.64 18.94 3.50
C ASP A 87 1.93 19.92 2.56
N ARG A 88 0.62 19.75 2.31
CA ARG A 88 -0.13 20.49 1.28
C ARG A 88 -1.45 21.04 1.80
N ASN A 89 -1.83 22.23 1.38
CA ASN A 89 -3.17 22.77 1.60
C ASN A 89 -4.15 22.32 0.48
N ALA A 90 -5.43 22.66 0.61
CA ALA A 90 -6.47 22.24 -0.32
C ALA A 90 -6.21 22.70 -1.77
N ILE A 91 -5.61 23.87 -1.99
CA ILE A 91 -5.26 24.36 -3.34
C ILE A 91 -4.22 23.43 -3.97
N ALA A 92 -3.13 23.15 -3.24
CA ALA A 92 -2.07 22.27 -3.70
C ALA A 92 -2.55 20.84 -3.95
N MET A 93 -3.48 20.33 -3.11
CA MET A 93 -4.08 19.00 -3.29
C MET A 93 -4.93 18.93 -4.57
N ARG A 94 -5.80 19.90 -4.82
CA ARG A 94 -6.59 19.97 -6.06
C ARG A 94 -5.67 20.08 -7.29
N SER A 95 -4.66 20.92 -7.24
CA SER A 95 -3.66 21.08 -8.32
C SER A 95 -2.92 19.77 -8.59
N LEU A 96 -2.55 19.02 -7.54
CA LEU A 96 -1.86 17.73 -7.66
C LEU A 96 -2.75 16.70 -8.36
N PHE A 97 -4.04 16.58 -8.01
CA PHE A 97 -4.96 15.67 -8.70
C PHE A 97 -5.13 16.03 -10.19
N LEU A 98 -5.23 17.33 -10.53
CA LEU A 98 -5.27 17.77 -11.92
C LEU A 98 -3.99 17.42 -12.68
N GLY A 99 -2.83 17.68 -12.08
CA GLY A 99 -1.53 17.34 -12.67
C GLY A 99 -1.32 15.84 -12.84
N ALA A 100 -1.76 15.03 -11.88
CA ALA A 100 -1.71 13.58 -11.97
C ALA A 100 -2.61 13.07 -13.11
N ALA A 101 -3.83 13.58 -13.23
CA ALA A 101 -4.77 13.18 -14.28
C ALA A 101 -4.27 13.53 -15.70
N ILE A 102 -3.58 14.67 -15.90
CA ILE A 102 -2.91 15.02 -17.17
C ILE A 102 -1.86 13.96 -17.55
N ASN A 103 -1.25 13.31 -16.56
CA ASN A 103 -0.27 12.24 -16.73
C ASN A 103 -0.90 10.83 -16.65
N ASP A 104 -2.22 10.70 -16.88
CA ASP A 104 -2.95 9.43 -16.83
C ASP A 104 -2.86 8.69 -15.48
N ILE A 105 -2.68 9.39 -14.36
CA ILE A 105 -2.67 8.81 -13.01
C ILE A 105 -3.99 9.13 -12.33
N TYR A 106 -4.80 8.10 -12.09
CA TYR A 106 -6.15 8.19 -11.52
C TYR A 106 -6.32 7.36 -10.25
N ASN A 107 -5.33 6.53 -9.86
CA ASN A 107 -5.39 5.70 -8.67
C ASN A 107 -4.53 6.29 -7.56
N PHE A 108 -5.09 6.41 -6.34
CA PHE A 108 -4.41 7.04 -5.21
C PHE A 108 -4.66 6.28 -3.91
N LEU A 109 -3.66 6.28 -3.03
CA LEU A 109 -3.87 5.99 -1.61
C LEU A 109 -3.88 7.32 -0.84
N ILE A 110 -5.02 7.66 -0.26
CA ILE A 110 -5.19 8.90 0.51
C ILE A 110 -4.98 8.61 2.00
N ILE A 111 -3.98 9.25 2.59
CA ILE A 111 -3.61 9.09 3.99
C ILE A 111 -3.49 10.43 4.70
N THR A 112 -3.59 10.43 6.01
CA THR A 112 -3.35 11.65 6.80
C THR A 112 -1.87 12.06 6.75
N GLY A 113 -0.98 11.09 6.76
CA GLY A 113 0.48 11.28 6.82
C GLY A 113 1.01 11.23 8.25
N ASP A 114 2.28 10.84 8.36
CA ASP A 114 2.98 10.78 9.64
C ASP A 114 3.28 12.20 10.17
N PRO A 115 3.38 12.39 11.47
CA PRO A 115 3.76 13.69 12.04
C PRO A 115 5.20 14.07 11.66
N ILE A 116 5.49 15.36 11.65
CA ILE A 116 6.85 15.86 11.48
C ILE A 116 7.74 15.32 12.60
N PRO A 117 8.89 14.70 12.27
CA PRO A 117 9.85 14.21 13.26
C PRO A 117 10.29 15.32 14.23
N SER A 118 10.49 14.97 15.50
CA SER A 118 10.92 15.94 16.53
C SER A 118 12.17 16.73 16.13
N THR A 119 13.08 16.07 15.43
CA THR A 119 14.34 16.67 14.95
C THR A 119 14.15 17.75 13.84
N ALA A 120 13.01 17.74 13.15
CA ALA A 120 12.72 18.68 12.06
C ALA A 120 11.70 19.78 12.44
N ARG A 121 11.04 19.67 13.62
CA ARG A 121 9.95 20.59 14.01
C ARG A 121 10.35 22.07 14.15
N GLN A 122 11.63 22.36 14.31
CA GLN A 122 12.10 23.74 14.39
C GLN A 122 12.07 24.44 13.02
N THR A 123 12.31 23.69 11.95
CA THR A 123 12.44 24.23 10.58
C THR A 123 11.26 23.89 9.68
N VAL A 124 10.52 22.82 9.98
CA VAL A 124 9.39 22.36 9.17
C VAL A 124 8.08 22.48 9.94
N LYS A 125 7.08 23.11 9.32
CA LYS A 125 5.72 23.21 9.85
C LYS A 125 4.79 22.33 9.03
N ALA A 126 4.04 21.47 9.72
CA ALA A 126 2.99 20.69 9.07
C ALA A 126 1.82 21.60 8.69
N VAL A 127 1.22 21.34 7.54
CA VAL A 127 0.03 22.06 7.05
C VAL A 127 -1.24 21.46 7.63
N PHE A 128 -1.43 20.16 7.48
CA PHE A 128 -2.64 19.42 7.94
C PHE A 128 -3.93 20.26 7.80
N ASN A 129 -4.17 20.78 6.61
CA ASN A 129 -5.39 21.55 6.31
C ASN A 129 -6.66 20.68 6.47
N SER A 130 -6.50 19.35 6.32
CA SER A 130 -7.51 18.35 6.62
C SER A 130 -6.83 17.04 7.03
N ASP A 131 -7.62 16.05 7.43
CA ASP A 131 -7.22 14.64 7.54
C ASP A 131 -7.51 13.87 6.23
N SER A 132 -7.25 12.56 6.24
CA SER A 132 -7.51 11.73 5.05
C SER A 132 -8.99 11.73 4.62
N THR A 133 -9.93 11.81 5.56
CA THR A 133 -11.37 11.85 5.24
C THR A 133 -11.72 13.17 4.54
N GLY A 134 -11.22 14.30 5.04
CA GLY A 134 -11.39 15.60 4.41
C GLY A 134 -10.76 15.70 3.02
N LEU A 135 -9.60 15.04 2.80
CA LEU A 135 -8.99 14.98 1.46
C LEU A 135 -9.80 14.08 0.51
N MET A 136 -10.36 12.96 1.00
CA MET A 136 -11.28 12.12 0.21
C MET A 136 -12.53 12.89 -0.20
N LYS A 137 -13.09 13.74 0.69
CA LYS A 137 -14.19 14.64 0.35
C LYS A 137 -13.82 15.59 -0.80
N ILE A 138 -12.63 16.18 -0.78
CA ILE A 138 -12.12 17.00 -1.89
C ILE A 138 -12.06 16.19 -3.20
N ALA A 139 -11.53 14.97 -3.16
CA ALA A 139 -11.47 14.10 -4.34
C ALA A 139 -12.85 13.72 -4.86
N LYS A 140 -13.83 13.45 -3.98
CA LYS A 140 -15.23 13.19 -4.31
C LYS A 140 -15.88 14.37 -5.01
N GLU A 141 -15.75 15.58 -4.45
CA GLU A 141 -16.24 16.81 -5.08
C GLU A 141 -15.64 17.00 -6.48
N MET A 142 -14.34 16.74 -6.65
CA MET A 142 -13.70 16.82 -7.97
C MET A 142 -14.18 15.73 -8.93
N ASN A 143 -14.53 14.53 -8.43
CA ASN A 143 -15.14 13.48 -9.25
C ASN A 143 -16.54 13.85 -9.75
N GLU A 144 -17.29 14.61 -8.98
CA GLU A 144 -18.62 15.11 -9.37
C GLU A 144 -18.57 16.28 -10.37
N ASP A 145 -17.41 16.96 -10.47
CA ASP A 145 -17.18 18.11 -11.33
C ASP A 145 -16.16 17.81 -12.44
N VAL A 146 -14.91 18.19 -12.24
CA VAL A 146 -13.87 18.17 -13.29
C VAL A 146 -13.48 16.77 -13.75
N PHE A 147 -13.68 15.75 -12.92
CA PHE A 147 -13.40 14.36 -13.21
C PHE A 147 -14.65 13.50 -13.50
N ALA A 148 -15.82 14.10 -13.70
CA ALA A 148 -17.10 13.37 -13.89
C ALA A 148 -17.03 12.33 -15.03
N LYS A 149 -16.24 12.57 -16.08
CA LYS A 149 -16.08 11.65 -17.21
C LYS A 149 -15.04 10.55 -16.97
N ASN A 150 -14.07 10.79 -16.10
CA ASN A 150 -13.01 9.86 -15.75
C ASN A 150 -12.62 10.06 -14.29
N PRO A 151 -13.41 9.51 -13.35
CA PRO A 151 -13.25 9.77 -11.93
C PRO A 151 -11.95 9.18 -11.37
N LEU A 152 -11.38 9.87 -10.39
CA LEU A 152 -10.31 9.35 -9.57
C LEU A 152 -10.79 8.12 -8.80
N CYS A 153 -9.96 7.09 -8.72
CA CYS A 153 -10.13 5.92 -7.88
C CYS A 153 -9.19 6.04 -6.69
N TYR A 154 -9.71 6.04 -5.49
CA TYR A 154 -8.86 6.18 -4.31
C TYR A 154 -9.24 5.22 -3.19
N GLY A 155 -8.24 4.83 -2.44
CA GLY A 155 -8.35 4.03 -1.26
C GLY A 155 -7.83 4.74 -0.03
N GLY A 156 -8.02 4.10 1.13
CA GLY A 156 -7.52 4.54 2.41
C GLY A 156 -6.64 3.51 3.11
N ALA A 157 -6.06 3.89 4.25
CA ALA A 157 -5.35 2.97 5.11
C ALA A 157 -6.26 2.48 6.24
N ILE A 158 -6.08 1.19 6.61
CA ILE A 158 -6.63 0.56 7.82
C ILE A 158 -5.48 0.29 8.79
N ASN A 159 -5.68 0.67 10.06
CA ASN A 159 -4.79 0.30 11.14
C ASN A 159 -5.49 -0.69 12.08
N GLN A 160 -5.35 -1.98 11.79
CA GLN A 160 -5.93 -3.06 12.61
C GLN A 160 -5.30 -3.13 14.01
N GLY A 161 -4.09 -2.61 14.21
CA GLY A 161 -3.42 -2.56 15.52
C GLY A 161 -3.92 -1.45 16.45
N ARG A 162 -4.92 -0.64 16.05
CA ARG A 162 -5.50 0.40 16.92
C ARG A 162 -6.16 -0.23 18.15
N LYS A 163 -5.93 0.35 19.34
CA LYS A 163 -6.47 -0.18 20.61
C LYS A 163 -7.98 -0.40 20.57
N ASN A 164 -8.74 0.58 20.09
CA ASN A 164 -10.18 0.46 19.92
C ASN A 164 -10.51 0.19 18.44
N LEU A 165 -10.94 -1.04 18.15
CA LEU A 165 -11.28 -1.47 16.80
C LEU A 165 -12.56 -0.82 16.28
N ASP A 166 -13.55 -0.55 17.15
CA ASP A 166 -14.82 0.08 16.75
C ASP A 166 -14.60 1.50 16.21
N VAL A 167 -13.61 2.21 16.78
CA VAL A 167 -13.17 3.50 16.26
C VAL A 167 -12.58 3.36 14.85
N GLU A 168 -11.80 2.30 14.60
CA GLU A 168 -11.23 2.08 13.25
C GLU A 168 -12.32 1.68 12.26
N ILE A 169 -13.27 0.81 12.64
CA ILE A 169 -14.44 0.47 11.83
C ILE A 169 -15.23 1.73 11.46
N GLY A 170 -15.49 2.61 12.42
CA GLY A 170 -16.16 3.89 12.17
C GLY A 170 -15.38 4.79 11.19
N ARG A 171 -14.05 4.78 11.25
CA ARG A 171 -13.19 5.51 10.29
C ARG A 171 -13.24 4.92 8.89
N VAL A 172 -13.26 3.60 8.76
CA VAL A 172 -13.43 2.92 7.48
C VAL A 172 -14.76 3.30 6.85
N LYS A 173 -15.87 3.22 7.59
CA LYS A 173 -17.21 3.62 7.12
C LYS A 173 -17.21 5.06 6.62
N LYS A 174 -16.67 6.02 7.39
CA LYS A 174 -16.57 7.43 6.97
C LYS A 174 -15.76 7.62 5.69
N LYS A 175 -14.65 6.90 5.54
CA LYS A 175 -13.85 6.95 4.31
C LYS A 175 -14.62 6.40 3.10
N MET A 176 -15.39 5.34 3.29
CA MET A 176 -16.27 4.77 2.26
C MET A 176 -17.40 5.76 1.86
N GLU A 177 -18.01 6.44 2.83
CA GLU A 177 -18.98 7.51 2.58
C GLU A 177 -18.39 8.65 1.73
N GLU A 178 -17.09 8.94 1.93
CA GLU A 178 -16.35 9.91 1.12
C GLU A 178 -15.71 9.29 -0.15
N GLY A 179 -16.17 8.11 -0.57
CA GLY A 179 -15.85 7.50 -1.85
C GLY A 179 -14.61 6.62 -1.91
N ALA A 180 -14.02 6.24 -0.77
CA ALA A 180 -12.94 5.26 -0.78
C ALA A 180 -13.41 3.89 -1.29
N GLU A 181 -12.76 3.34 -2.31
CA GLU A 181 -13.16 2.11 -3.00
C GLU A 181 -12.41 0.86 -2.51
N PHE A 182 -11.25 1.04 -1.86
CA PHE A 182 -10.41 -0.04 -1.31
C PHE A 182 -9.57 0.45 -0.14
N PHE A 183 -8.93 -0.50 0.57
CA PHE A 183 -8.09 -0.18 1.70
C PHE A 183 -6.81 -1.01 1.70
N LEU A 184 -5.68 -0.38 2.02
CA LEU A 184 -4.42 -1.05 2.36
C LEU A 184 -4.29 -1.13 3.88
N THR A 185 -3.86 -2.28 4.41
CA THR A 185 -3.71 -2.47 5.86
C THR A 185 -2.29 -2.19 6.33
N GLN A 186 -2.11 -2.03 7.64
CA GLN A 186 -0.79 -2.22 8.22
C GLN A 186 -0.34 -3.68 8.00
N PRO A 187 0.98 -3.96 8.03
CA PRO A 187 1.47 -5.33 7.91
C PRO A 187 0.81 -6.27 8.92
N VAL A 188 0.36 -7.42 8.45
CA VAL A 188 -0.24 -8.48 9.25
C VAL A 188 0.85 -9.43 9.71
N PHE A 189 0.85 -9.80 10.99
CA PHE A 189 1.82 -10.75 11.53
C PHE A 189 1.19 -11.85 12.37
N THR A 190 -0.03 -11.64 12.90
CA THR A 190 -0.66 -12.52 13.89
C THR A 190 -2.07 -12.91 13.48
N GLU A 191 -2.57 -14.00 14.08
CA GLU A 191 -3.98 -14.40 13.96
C GLU A 191 -4.93 -13.31 14.48
N GLU A 192 -4.52 -12.57 15.51
CA GLU A 192 -5.29 -11.44 16.03
C GLU A 192 -5.43 -10.35 14.97
N ASP A 193 -4.35 -9.98 14.27
CA ASP A 193 -4.41 -8.99 13.19
C ASP A 193 -5.40 -9.45 12.10
N ALA A 194 -5.34 -10.71 11.70
CA ALA A 194 -6.24 -11.28 10.69
C ALA A 194 -7.70 -11.29 11.16
N ALA A 195 -7.96 -11.70 12.41
CA ALA A 195 -9.31 -11.71 12.99
C ALA A 195 -9.90 -10.29 13.06
N ARG A 196 -9.10 -9.29 13.42
CA ARG A 196 -9.50 -7.89 13.46
C ARG A 196 -9.82 -7.34 12.06
N LEU A 197 -9.03 -7.67 11.06
CA LEU A 197 -9.29 -7.31 9.66
C LEU A 197 -10.55 -7.98 9.11
N ARG A 198 -10.77 -9.26 9.43
CA ARG A 198 -12.00 -9.98 9.09
C ARG A 198 -13.21 -9.27 9.67
N ARG A 199 -13.18 -8.93 10.96
CA ARG A 199 -14.26 -8.17 11.60
C ARG A 199 -14.52 -6.83 10.93
N ILE A 200 -13.46 -6.07 10.57
CA ILE A 200 -13.62 -4.82 9.82
C ILE A 200 -14.34 -5.08 8.49
N LYS A 201 -13.93 -6.11 7.74
CA LYS A 201 -14.54 -6.46 6.46
C LYS A 201 -16.00 -6.86 6.62
N ASP A 202 -16.32 -7.72 7.58
CA ASP A 202 -17.68 -8.21 7.83
C ASP A 202 -18.65 -7.07 8.21
N GLU A 203 -18.18 -6.09 9.00
CA GLU A 203 -19.01 -4.97 9.44
C GLU A 203 -19.10 -3.82 8.44
N THR A 204 -18.19 -3.74 7.46
CA THR A 204 -18.13 -2.58 6.52
C THR A 204 -18.32 -2.97 5.07
N GLY A 205 -18.09 -4.22 4.69
CA GLY A 205 -18.00 -4.64 3.29
C GLY A 205 -16.78 -4.09 2.55
N ALA A 206 -15.79 -3.53 3.25
CA ALA A 206 -14.61 -2.91 2.66
C ALA A 206 -13.79 -3.92 1.84
N ARG A 207 -13.28 -3.47 0.69
CA ARG A 207 -12.28 -4.21 -0.09
C ARG A 207 -10.91 -4.01 0.52
N ILE A 208 -10.24 -5.08 0.92
CA ILE A 208 -9.02 -5.04 1.72
C ILE A 208 -7.87 -5.73 0.99
N LEU A 209 -6.78 -4.99 0.76
CA LEU A 209 -5.48 -5.55 0.43
C LEU A 209 -4.68 -5.67 1.73
N CYS A 210 -4.45 -6.93 2.14
CA CYS A 210 -3.73 -7.21 3.37
C CYS A 210 -2.22 -6.92 3.21
N GLY A 211 -1.66 -6.19 4.16
CA GLY A 211 -0.25 -5.84 4.21
C GLY A 211 0.63 -7.06 4.49
N ILE A 212 1.57 -7.34 3.60
CA ILE A 212 2.54 -8.43 3.71
C ILE A 212 3.94 -7.83 3.77
N MET A 213 4.65 -8.03 4.87
CA MET A 213 6.01 -7.52 5.03
C MET A 213 6.95 -8.65 5.46
N PRO A 214 7.79 -9.16 4.56
CA PRO A 214 8.82 -10.13 4.93
C PRO A 214 9.91 -9.43 5.73
N LEU A 215 9.96 -9.69 7.04
CA LEU A 215 11.03 -9.19 7.89
C LEU A 215 12.34 -9.90 7.50
N ILE A 216 13.45 -9.16 7.49
CA ILE A 216 14.70 -9.66 6.88
C ILE A 216 15.78 -10.02 7.89
N SER A 217 15.58 -9.75 9.17
CA SER A 217 16.52 -10.03 10.23
C SER A 217 15.90 -9.83 11.61
N ARG A 218 16.52 -10.39 12.67
CA ARG A 218 16.14 -10.12 14.06
C ARG A 218 16.10 -8.62 14.38
N LYS A 219 17.12 -7.85 13.92
CA LYS A 219 17.15 -6.40 14.13
C LYS A 219 15.95 -5.69 13.46
N ASN A 220 15.58 -6.11 12.25
CA ASN A 220 14.42 -5.55 11.56
C ASN A 220 13.11 -5.93 12.29
N ALA A 221 12.96 -7.17 12.76
CA ALA A 221 11.82 -7.60 13.54
C ALA A 221 11.68 -6.80 14.85
N MET A 222 12.78 -6.63 15.59
CA MET A 222 12.82 -5.80 16.81
C MET A 222 12.47 -4.34 16.55
N PHE A 223 12.96 -3.76 15.44
CA PHE A 223 12.62 -2.40 15.04
C PHE A 223 11.12 -2.26 14.77
N MET A 224 10.54 -3.18 14.00
CA MET A 224 9.10 -3.16 13.71
C MET A 224 8.26 -3.31 14.98
N LYS A 225 8.69 -4.17 15.92
CA LYS A 225 8.02 -4.37 17.20
C LYS A 225 8.00 -3.12 18.08
N ASN A 226 9.13 -2.41 18.17
CA ASN A 226 9.33 -1.37 19.17
C ASN A 226 9.04 0.04 18.65
N GLU A 227 9.28 0.28 17.35
CA GLU A 227 9.26 1.64 16.79
C GLU A 227 8.05 1.93 15.90
N ILE A 228 7.36 0.89 15.40
CA ILE A 228 6.26 1.11 14.45
C ILE A 228 4.92 0.89 15.14
N ALA A 229 4.24 2.00 15.40
CA ALA A 229 2.93 1.97 16.05
C ALA A 229 1.86 1.27 15.18
N GLY A 230 1.09 0.37 15.78
CA GLY A 230 0.02 -0.34 15.09
C GLY A 230 0.47 -1.59 14.33
N VAL A 231 1.74 -1.98 14.48
CA VAL A 231 2.29 -3.23 13.96
C VAL A 231 2.54 -4.20 15.12
N ASN A 232 2.02 -5.41 15.00
CA ASN A 232 2.02 -6.42 16.07
C ASN A 232 3.04 -7.53 15.79
N VAL A 233 4.34 -7.23 15.97
CA VAL A 233 5.41 -8.24 15.91
C VAL A 233 5.63 -8.79 17.32
N THR A 234 5.35 -10.07 17.53
CA THR A 234 5.48 -10.75 18.84
C THR A 234 6.91 -11.21 19.14
N ASP A 235 7.18 -11.59 20.40
CA ASP A 235 8.46 -12.16 20.79
C ASP A 235 8.75 -13.50 20.08
N GLU A 236 7.70 -14.30 19.83
CA GLU A 236 7.79 -15.57 19.08
C GLU A 236 8.25 -15.32 17.65
N ILE A 237 7.75 -14.28 16.98
CA ILE A 237 8.19 -13.90 15.64
C ILE A 237 9.66 -13.47 15.66
N VAL A 238 10.07 -12.65 16.64
CA VAL A 238 11.46 -12.22 16.80
C VAL A 238 12.37 -13.42 17.06
N ALA A 239 11.93 -14.41 17.85
CA ALA A 239 12.69 -15.62 18.19
C ALA A 239 12.93 -16.54 16.98
N ARG A 240 12.12 -16.44 15.91
CA ARG A 240 12.35 -17.19 14.66
C ARG A 240 13.64 -16.79 13.95
N TYR A 241 14.18 -15.60 14.25
CA TYR A 241 15.41 -15.09 13.63
C TYR A 241 16.62 -15.43 14.52
N PRO A 242 17.60 -16.23 14.03
CA PRO A 242 18.82 -16.50 14.77
C PRO A 242 19.59 -15.21 15.11
N GLU A 243 20.24 -15.16 16.26
CA GLU A 243 20.98 -13.96 16.68
C GLU A 243 22.11 -13.58 15.71
N LYS A 244 22.79 -14.57 15.16
CA LYS A 244 23.89 -14.41 14.19
C LYS A 244 23.53 -15.00 12.82
N ALA A 245 22.32 -14.67 12.33
CA ALA A 245 21.89 -15.10 11.01
C ALA A 245 22.63 -14.36 9.90
N SER A 246 23.03 -15.08 8.87
CA SER A 246 23.43 -14.50 7.60
C SER A 246 22.23 -13.78 6.96
N ARG A 247 22.51 -12.93 5.97
CA ARG A 247 21.45 -12.25 5.20
C ARG A 247 20.46 -13.26 4.60
N LYS A 248 20.95 -14.37 4.00
CA LYS A 248 20.10 -15.38 3.37
C LYS A 248 19.20 -16.09 4.38
N GLU A 249 19.71 -16.44 5.55
CA GLU A 249 18.93 -17.08 6.60
C GLU A 249 17.82 -16.15 7.11
N GLY A 250 18.13 -14.88 7.36
CA GLY A 250 17.10 -13.90 7.77
C GLY A 250 16.02 -13.68 6.72
N GLU A 251 16.40 -13.56 5.44
CA GLU A 251 15.46 -13.44 4.34
C GLU A 251 14.60 -14.72 4.17
N ALA A 252 15.16 -15.92 4.35
CA ALA A 252 14.42 -17.17 4.29
C ALA A 252 13.32 -17.25 5.37
N VAL A 253 13.62 -16.82 6.61
CA VAL A 253 12.63 -16.71 7.68
C VAL A 253 11.53 -15.73 7.29
N GLY A 254 11.88 -14.56 6.75
CA GLY A 254 10.90 -13.56 6.32
C GLY A 254 10.01 -14.01 5.17
N ILE A 255 10.57 -14.74 4.19
CA ILE A 255 9.80 -15.34 3.09
C ILE A 255 8.79 -16.35 3.63
N GLN A 256 9.22 -17.23 4.56
CA GLN A 256 8.34 -18.22 5.17
C GLN A 256 7.22 -17.55 5.98
N LEU A 257 7.55 -16.54 6.79
CA LEU A 257 6.57 -15.75 7.53
C LEU A 257 5.53 -15.09 6.61
N ALA A 258 5.99 -14.49 5.50
CA ALA A 258 5.10 -13.88 4.52
C ALA A 258 4.12 -14.88 3.91
N LYS A 259 4.57 -16.10 3.58
CA LYS A 259 3.70 -17.19 3.09
C LYS A 259 2.64 -17.61 4.12
N GLU A 260 3.04 -17.73 5.36
CA GLU A 260 2.13 -18.07 6.47
C GLU A 260 1.04 -16.99 6.63
N VAL A 261 1.45 -15.71 6.60
CA VAL A 261 0.51 -14.59 6.67
C VAL A 261 -0.44 -14.56 5.47
N MET A 262 0.06 -14.77 4.25
CA MET A 262 -0.80 -14.86 3.06
C MET A 262 -1.86 -15.95 3.22
N LYS A 263 -1.46 -17.13 3.71
CA LYS A 263 -2.40 -18.23 3.97
C LYS A 263 -3.42 -17.89 5.07
N LEU A 264 -3.00 -17.14 6.09
CA LEU A 264 -3.85 -16.73 7.20
C LEU A 264 -5.00 -15.80 6.78
N VAL A 265 -4.76 -14.95 5.77
CA VAL A 265 -5.74 -13.95 5.30
C VAL A 265 -6.42 -14.33 3.97
N GLU A 266 -6.03 -15.44 3.37
CA GLU A 266 -6.41 -15.78 1.99
C GLU A 266 -7.90 -15.91 1.74
N ASP A 267 -8.68 -16.31 2.73
CA ASP A 267 -10.11 -16.59 2.62
C ASP A 267 -10.97 -15.29 2.62
N PHE A 268 -10.43 -14.16 3.11
CA PHE A 268 -11.16 -12.90 3.12
C PHE A 268 -10.46 -11.74 2.38
N ALA A 269 -9.14 -11.82 2.15
CA ALA A 269 -8.41 -10.74 1.48
C ALA A 269 -8.83 -10.59 0.00
N ASP A 270 -9.08 -9.36 -0.44
CA ASP A 270 -9.33 -9.06 -1.86
C ASP A 270 -8.01 -8.92 -2.64
N GLY A 271 -6.89 -8.85 -1.93
CA GLY A 271 -5.56 -8.78 -2.49
C GLY A 271 -4.47 -8.66 -1.45
N TYR A 272 -3.24 -8.51 -1.91
CA TYR A 272 -2.07 -8.39 -1.08
C TYR A 272 -1.32 -7.09 -1.39
N TYR A 273 -0.87 -6.42 -0.34
CA TYR A 273 -0.03 -5.24 -0.41
C TYR A 273 1.34 -5.55 0.18
N PHE A 274 2.34 -5.67 -0.67
CA PHE A 274 3.70 -6.00 -0.26
C PHE A 274 4.51 -4.73 -0.01
N SER A 275 5.16 -4.68 1.16
CA SER A 275 6.19 -3.69 1.48
C SER A 275 7.48 -4.42 1.84
N PHE A 276 8.51 -4.23 1.03
CA PHE A 276 9.81 -4.91 1.19
C PHE A 276 10.81 -4.00 1.89
N PRO A 277 11.36 -4.39 3.06
CA PRO A 277 12.43 -3.62 3.69
C PRO A 277 13.59 -3.38 2.73
N PHE A 278 14.00 -2.11 2.60
CA PHE A 278 15.08 -1.66 1.70
C PHE A 278 14.85 -2.01 0.21
N ASN A 279 13.60 -2.01 -0.23
CA ASN A 279 13.20 -2.33 -1.62
C ASN A 279 13.73 -3.69 -2.12
N ARG A 280 13.80 -4.73 -1.24
CA ARG A 280 14.25 -6.09 -1.61
C ARG A 280 13.16 -6.86 -2.37
N VAL A 281 12.66 -6.27 -3.43
CA VAL A 281 11.51 -6.78 -4.22
C VAL A 281 11.74 -8.15 -4.86
N TYR A 282 13.00 -8.56 -5.04
CA TYR A 282 13.35 -9.90 -5.55
C TYR A 282 12.78 -11.04 -4.69
N MET A 283 12.51 -10.79 -3.40
CA MET A 283 11.91 -11.78 -2.50
C MET A 283 10.47 -12.16 -2.92
N LEU A 284 9.78 -11.30 -3.67
CA LEU A 284 8.42 -11.57 -4.14
C LEU A 284 8.32 -12.89 -4.91
N LYS A 285 9.31 -13.17 -5.76
CA LYS A 285 9.36 -14.41 -6.54
C LYS A 285 9.32 -15.66 -5.65
N ASP A 286 10.09 -15.65 -4.56
CA ASP A 286 10.19 -16.77 -3.63
C ASP A 286 8.95 -16.89 -2.73
N ILE A 287 8.29 -15.76 -2.42
CA ILE A 287 7.05 -15.73 -1.65
C ILE A 287 5.91 -16.33 -2.46
N CYS A 288 5.76 -15.92 -3.72
CA CYS A 288 4.64 -16.35 -4.57
C CYS A 288 4.88 -17.67 -5.31
N ASN A 289 5.99 -18.38 -5.10
CA ASN A 289 6.37 -19.65 -5.75
C ASN A 289 6.28 -19.62 -7.30
N CYS A 290 6.50 -18.47 -7.93
CA CYS A 290 6.26 -18.31 -9.35
C CYS A 290 7.54 -18.52 -10.18
N SER A 291 7.72 -19.73 -10.69
CA SER A 291 8.53 -19.97 -11.91
C SER A 291 7.77 -19.61 -13.19
N VAL A 292 6.46 -19.37 -13.12
CA VAL A 292 5.59 -18.99 -14.26
C VAL A 292 4.53 -18.02 -13.73
N GLY A 293 4.76 -16.74 -13.89
CA GLY A 293 3.85 -15.61 -13.64
C GLY A 293 2.92 -15.71 -12.42
N LEU A 294 2.86 -14.70 -11.59
CA LEU A 294 1.97 -14.55 -10.43
C LEU A 294 0.48 -14.92 -10.71
N ARG A 295 0.13 -15.08 -12.00
CA ARG A 295 -1.22 -15.39 -12.48
C ARG A 295 -1.73 -16.76 -12.07
N THR A 296 -0.88 -17.71 -11.67
CA THR A 296 -1.29 -19.07 -11.32
C THR A 296 -1.56 -19.28 -9.82
N CYS A 297 -1.02 -18.50 -8.93
CA CYS A 297 -1.23 -18.61 -7.49
C CYS A 297 -2.69 -18.29 -7.06
N CYS A 298 -3.42 -17.52 -7.88
CA CYS A 298 -4.79 -17.10 -7.61
C CYS A 298 -5.84 -17.78 -8.50
N ALA A 299 -5.45 -18.64 -9.46
CA ALA A 299 -6.36 -19.20 -10.48
C ALA A 299 -7.08 -20.49 -10.07
N ASP A 300 -6.66 -21.18 -9.01
CA ASP A 300 -7.17 -22.51 -8.70
C ASP A 300 -8.48 -22.56 -7.89
N ARG A 301 -9.06 -21.41 -7.51
CA ARG A 301 -10.29 -21.40 -6.69
C ARG A 301 -11.61 -21.52 -7.47
N ASN A 302 -11.60 -21.27 -8.78
CA ASN A 302 -12.85 -21.39 -9.59
C ASN A 302 -13.19 -22.82 -10.02
N LYS A 303 -12.45 -23.85 -9.61
CA LYS A 303 -12.70 -25.26 -9.98
C LYS A 303 -13.44 -26.10 -8.94
N THR A 304 -13.79 -25.53 -7.77
CA THR A 304 -14.44 -26.32 -6.70
C THR A 304 -15.91 -25.95 -6.44
N GLN A 305 -16.53 -25.17 -7.31
CA GLN A 305 -17.98 -24.93 -7.30
C GLN A 305 -18.52 -25.05 -8.73
N ALA A 306 -18.60 -26.28 -9.21
CA ALA A 306 -19.45 -26.70 -10.31
C ALA A 306 -19.98 -28.11 -9.96
#